data_c29e399499f61600bd16c7d3de01be52
#
_entry.id   c29e399499f61600bd16c7d3de01be52
#
_cell.length_a   1.000
_cell.length_b   1.000
_cell.length_c   1.000
_cell.angle_alpha   90.00
_cell.angle_beta   90.00
_cell.angle_gamma   90.00
#
_symmetry.space_group_name_H-M   'P 1'
#
loop_
_entity.id
_entity.type
_entity.pdbx_description
1 polymer ?
#
loop_
_entity_poly.entity_id
_entity_poly.type
_entity_poly.pdbx_seq_one_letter_code
_entity_poly.pdbx_strand_id
1 'polypeptide(L)'
;YLCDTNHSSAPWYLVNAKDKKWAQLQVLETIVQGIDTAFANSALSVPLLQNAFPLKPIHKLSEVNLDKSLSDEEYERLLGMYQKKLGELHNELYKKKIPVIIAYEGWDAAGKGGNIRRIAEALDPRGYEVHPIASPEPHEKARHYLWRFWNRLPKTGHIAIFDRTWYGRVMVERLEGFCSVNDWQRAYVEINEFEKELSDWGAVIIKFWVQIDKDTQLERFKDRENTPEKRWKITEEDWRNREKWDSYEEAVNEMLLKTNTAYAPWHILESNDKKYARIKALKTVIEALEARL
;
A
#
# COMPACT_ATOMS: atom_id res chain seq x y z
N TYR A 1 32.93 1.40 -4.30
CA TYR A 1 32.03 0.24 -4.23
C TYR A 1 32.01 -0.36 -2.82
N LEU A 2 33.12 -0.99 -2.34
CA LEU A 2 33.13 -1.61 -1.02
C LEU A 2 32.94 -0.58 0.12
N CYS A 3 33.54 0.60 0.01
CA CYS A 3 33.40 1.64 1.03
C CYS A 3 31.96 2.18 1.11
N ASP A 4 31.26 2.27 0.00
CA ASP A 4 29.93 2.88 -0.09
C ASP A 4 28.81 1.91 0.35
N THR A 5 29.09 0.62 0.36
CA THR A 5 28.13 -0.45 0.68
C THR A 5 28.50 -1.29 1.91
N ASN A 6 29.57 -0.90 2.65
CA ASN A 6 30.00 -1.59 3.86
C ASN A 6 29.32 -1.03 5.10
N HIS A 7 28.24 -1.66 5.55
CA HIS A 7 27.50 -1.25 6.73
C HIS A 7 27.66 -2.24 7.88
N SER A 8 27.52 -1.76 9.11
CA SER A 8 27.60 -2.61 10.32
C SER A 8 26.55 -3.73 10.34
N SER A 9 25.39 -3.49 9.72
CA SER A 9 24.31 -4.49 9.56
C SER A 9 24.53 -5.47 8.41
N ALA A 10 25.41 -5.16 7.47
CA ALA A 10 25.73 -5.98 6.29
C ALA A 10 27.19 -5.74 5.88
N PRO A 11 28.16 -6.23 6.68
CA PRO A 11 29.59 -5.97 6.41
C PRO A 11 30.10 -6.82 5.26
N TRP A 12 31.02 -6.23 4.48
CA TRP A 12 31.79 -6.96 3.50
C TRP A 12 32.96 -7.71 4.16
N TYR A 13 33.13 -8.97 3.81
CA TYR A 13 34.26 -9.78 4.22
C TYR A 13 35.17 -10.05 3.02
N LEU A 14 36.43 -9.59 3.11
CA LEU A 14 37.42 -9.82 2.07
C LEU A 14 38.13 -11.16 2.31
N VAL A 15 37.99 -12.06 1.35
CA VAL A 15 38.62 -13.38 1.42
C VAL A 15 39.75 -13.49 0.40
N ASN A 16 40.97 -13.82 0.88
CA ASN A 16 42.10 -14.08 -0.01
C ASN A 16 41.94 -15.47 -0.65
N ALA A 17 41.65 -15.50 -1.94
CA ALA A 17 41.39 -16.73 -2.71
C ALA A 17 42.66 -17.33 -3.40
N LYS A 18 43.85 -16.87 -3.07
CA LYS A 18 45.10 -17.43 -3.63
C LYS A 18 45.26 -18.89 -3.27
N ASP A 19 44.93 -19.30 -2.04
CA ASP A 19 44.78 -20.68 -1.62
C ASP A 19 43.28 -20.99 -1.50
N LYS A 20 42.81 -21.94 -2.32
CA LYS A 20 41.38 -22.29 -2.36
C LYS A 20 40.88 -22.94 -1.06
N LYS A 21 41.71 -23.76 -0.40
CA LYS A 21 41.34 -24.42 0.85
C LYS A 21 41.25 -23.46 2.00
N TRP A 22 42.17 -22.52 2.05
CA TRP A 22 42.16 -21.42 3.00
C TRP A 22 40.92 -20.52 2.80
N ALA A 23 40.64 -20.14 1.57
CA ALA A 23 39.47 -19.33 1.26
C ALA A 23 38.17 -19.99 1.67
N GLN A 24 38.03 -21.32 1.39
CA GLN A 24 36.85 -22.08 1.82
C GLN A 24 36.69 -22.09 3.35
N LEU A 25 37.80 -22.31 4.08
CA LEU A 25 37.81 -22.28 5.54
C LEU A 25 37.37 -20.90 6.08
N GLN A 26 37.94 -19.82 5.57
CA GLN A 26 37.57 -18.47 5.97
C GLN A 26 36.06 -18.18 5.73
N VAL A 27 35.51 -18.57 4.58
CA VAL A 27 34.09 -18.40 4.28
C VAL A 27 33.22 -19.16 5.29
N LEU A 28 33.57 -20.42 5.56
CA LEU A 28 32.82 -21.24 6.53
C LEU A 28 32.89 -20.65 7.96
N GLU A 29 34.07 -20.26 8.40
CA GLU A 29 34.24 -19.62 9.71
C GLU A 29 33.44 -18.34 9.83
N THR A 30 33.45 -17.48 8.80
CA THR A 30 32.66 -16.24 8.76
C THR A 30 31.16 -16.53 8.84
N ILE A 31 30.67 -17.54 8.11
CA ILE A 31 29.25 -17.95 8.14
C ILE A 31 28.87 -18.45 9.54
N VAL A 32 29.69 -19.34 10.14
CA VAL A 32 29.44 -19.87 11.49
C VAL A 32 29.40 -18.74 12.52
N GLN A 33 30.39 -17.85 12.51
CA GLN A 33 30.42 -16.69 13.40
C GLN A 33 29.20 -15.76 13.23
N GLY A 34 28.78 -15.55 11.97
CA GLY A 34 27.57 -14.76 11.68
C GLY A 34 26.31 -15.41 12.24
N ILE A 35 26.18 -16.71 12.10
CA ILE A 35 25.05 -17.51 12.65
C ILE A 35 25.06 -17.46 14.18
N ASP A 36 26.20 -17.73 14.82
CA ASP A 36 26.33 -17.70 16.28
C ASP A 36 26.02 -16.31 16.85
N THR A 37 26.47 -15.27 16.18
CA THR A 37 26.15 -13.87 16.55
C THR A 37 24.66 -13.59 16.42
N ALA A 38 24.01 -14.07 15.36
CA ALA A 38 22.58 -13.90 15.15
C ALA A 38 21.77 -14.62 16.25
N PHE A 39 22.15 -15.84 16.64
CA PHE A 39 21.51 -16.57 17.75
C PHE A 39 21.72 -15.85 19.08
N ALA A 40 22.91 -15.36 19.38
CA ALA A 40 23.17 -14.61 20.60
C ALA A 40 22.37 -13.30 20.69
N ASN A 41 22.15 -12.64 19.55
CA ASN A 41 21.42 -11.37 19.44
C ASN A 41 19.91 -11.52 19.22
N SER A 42 19.41 -12.73 18.98
CA SER A 42 17.98 -13.00 18.72
C SER A 42 17.03 -12.55 19.85
N ALA A 43 17.55 -12.37 21.07
CA ALA A 43 16.83 -11.86 22.23
C ALA A 43 16.89 -10.33 22.38
N LEU A 44 17.68 -9.64 21.56
CA LEU A 44 17.79 -8.17 21.62
C LEU A 44 16.62 -7.54 20.87
N SER A 45 15.88 -6.66 21.56
CA SER A 45 14.89 -5.81 20.88
C SER A 45 15.59 -4.97 19.81
N VAL A 46 15.16 -5.15 18.56
CA VAL A 46 15.65 -4.30 17.47
C VAL A 46 15.29 -2.85 17.82
N PRO A 47 16.25 -1.91 17.85
CA PRO A 47 15.92 -0.52 18.09
C PRO A 47 14.88 -0.05 17.07
N LEU A 48 13.83 0.63 17.55
CA LEU A 48 12.85 1.25 16.66
C LEU A 48 13.59 2.25 15.77
N LEU A 49 13.62 1.98 14.47
CA LEU A 49 14.15 2.89 13.49
C LEU A 49 13.38 4.21 13.56
N GLN A 50 14.07 5.32 13.71
CA GLN A 50 13.41 6.62 13.63
C GLN A 50 13.02 6.89 12.18
N ASN A 51 11.77 7.37 11.99
CA ASN A 51 11.30 7.74 10.66
C ASN A 51 12.03 9.03 10.21
N ALA A 52 12.98 8.87 9.30
CA ALA A 52 13.78 9.98 8.76
C ALA A 52 13.17 10.63 7.51
N PHE A 53 11.97 10.20 7.09
CA PHE A 53 11.34 10.68 5.87
C PHE A 53 10.52 11.96 6.10
N PRO A 54 10.49 12.89 5.13
CA PRO A 54 9.69 14.11 5.23
C PRO A 54 8.20 13.77 5.16
N LEU A 55 7.50 13.92 6.28
CA LEU A 55 6.08 13.70 6.40
C LEU A 55 5.29 14.99 6.13
N LYS A 56 4.15 14.86 5.44
CA LYS A 56 3.18 15.94 5.28
C LYS A 56 2.11 15.87 6.37
N PRO A 57 1.54 17.01 6.82
CA PRO A 57 0.37 17.00 7.69
C PRO A 57 -0.80 16.26 7.02
N ILE A 58 -1.60 15.58 7.82
CA ILE A 58 -2.86 14.96 7.38
C ILE A 58 -3.89 15.06 8.51
N HIS A 59 -5.15 15.25 8.15
CA HIS A 59 -6.25 15.29 9.11
C HIS A 59 -6.54 13.90 9.67
N LYS A 60 -7.00 13.84 10.92
CA LYS A 60 -7.56 12.61 11.48
C LYS A 60 -8.86 12.25 10.78
N LEU A 61 -9.21 10.97 10.79
CA LEU A 61 -10.42 10.48 10.13
C LEU A 61 -11.70 11.13 10.70
N SER A 62 -11.72 11.42 11.99
CA SER A 62 -12.82 12.12 12.68
C SER A 62 -13.03 13.58 12.22
N GLU A 63 -12.03 14.19 11.60
CA GLU A 63 -12.08 15.57 11.09
C GLU A 63 -12.52 15.63 9.61
N VAL A 64 -12.69 14.49 8.97
CA VAL A 64 -13.05 14.42 7.54
C VAL A 64 -14.53 14.73 7.36
N ASN A 65 -14.84 15.77 6.59
CA ASN A 65 -16.22 16.10 6.25
C ASN A 65 -16.76 15.13 5.21
N LEU A 66 -17.67 14.25 5.63
CA LEU A 66 -18.30 13.23 4.81
C LEU A 66 -19.59 13.69 4.10
N ASP A 67 -20.04 14.92 4.29
CA ASP A 67 -21.26 15.50 3.69
C ASP A 67 -21.06 15.95 2.23
N LYS A 68 -20.13 15.31 1.53
CA LYS A 68 -19.84 15.55 0.12
C LYS A 68 -20.70 14.67 -0.76
N SER A 69 -21.35 15.27 -1.76
CA SER A 69 -22.19 14.54 -2.71
C SER A 69 -22.13 15.15 -4.10
N LEU A 70 -22.58 14.39 -5.09
CA LEU A 70 -22.76 14.83 -6.47
C LEU A 70 -24.14 14.43 -6.98
N SER A 71 -24.78 15.30 -7.77
CA SER A 71 -25.97 14.93 -8.51
C SER A 71 -25.67 13.85 -9.57
N ASP A 72 -26.69 13.16 -10.05
CA ASP A 72 -26.52 12.15 -11.10
C ASP A 72 -25.98 12.76 -12.39
N GLU A 73 -26.52 13.90 -12.78
CA GLU A 73 -26.12 14.62 -14.00
C GLU A 73 -24.67 15.08 -13.93
N GLU A 74 -24.25 15.65 -12.80
CA GLU A 74 -22.88 16.11 -12.62
C GLU A 74 -21.90 14.92 -12.58
N TYR A 75 -22.28 13.83 -11.91
CA TYR A 75 -21.48 12.62 -11.86
C TYR A 75 -21.24 12.05 -13.25
N GLU A 76 -22.27 11.84 -14.07
CA GLU A 76 -22.13 11.30 -15.42
C GLU A 76 -21.28 12.19 -16.32
N ARG A 77 -21.48 13.50 -16.25
CA ARG A 77 -20.69 14.48 -17.02
C ARG A 77 -19.21 14.42 -16.63
N LEU A 78 -18.89 14.44 -15.31
CA LEU A 78 -17.53 14.43 -14.81
C LEU A 78 -16.87 13.07 -15.05
N LEU A 79 -17.61 11.96 -14.89
CA LEU A 79 -17.10 10.62 -15.14
C LEU A 79 -16.58 10.47 -16.57
N GLY A 80 -17.42 10.82 -17.56
CA GLY A 80 -17.03 10.74 -18.96
C GLY A 80 -15.83 11.63 -19.31
N MET A 81 -15.83 12.86 -18.77
CA MET A 81 -14.71 13.80 -18.98
C MET A 81 -13.38 13.26 -18.39
N TYR A 82 -13.40 12.80 -17.14
CA TYR A 82 -12.18 12.31 -16.49
C TYR A 82 -11.72 10.96 -17.03
N GLN A 83 -12.62 10.05 -17.38
CA GLN A 83 -12.23 8.80 -18.02
C GLN A 83 -11.57 9.01 -19.37
N LYS A 84 -12.08 9.92 -20.19
CA LYS A 84 -11.44 10.30 -21.46
C LYS A 84 -10.03 10.86 -21.22
N LYS A 85 -9.91 11.81 -20.29
CA LYS A 85 -8.62 12.43 -19.96
C LYS A 85 -7.62 11.42 -19.42
N LEU A 86 -8.04 10.51 -18.54
CA LEU A 86 -7.18 9.45 -18.02
C LEU A 86 -6.69 8.49 -19.09
N GLY A 87 -7.54 8.14 -20.06
CA GLY A 87 -7.13 7.33 -21.22
C GLY A 87 -6.06 8.02 -22.08
N GLU A 88 -6.16 9.35 -22.28
CA GLU A 88 -5.14 10.14 -22.98
C GLU A 88 -3.81 10.12 -22.22
N LEU A 89 -3.84 10.37 -20.91
CA LEU A 89 -2.65 10.32 -20.04
C LEU A 89 -2.01 8.93 -19.97
N HIS A 90 -2.81 7.87 -19.98
CA HIS A 90 -2.31 6.49 -20.01
C HIS A 90 -1.44 6.22 -21.25
N ASN A 91 -1.85 6.71 -22.40
CA ASN A 91 -1.05 6.60 -23.62
C ASN A 91 0.28 7.34 -23.50
N GLU A 92 0.30 8.53 -22.88
CA GLU A 92 1.55 9.28 -22.67
C GLU A 92 2.48 8.59 -21.65
N LEU A 93 1.92 8.01 -20.56
CA LEU A 93 2.68 7.20 -19.59
C LEU A 93 3.40 6.04 -20.29
N TYR A 94 2.69 5.33 -21.18
CA TYR A 94 3.25 4.21 -21.94
C TYR A 94 4.43 4.64 -22.81
N LYS A 95 4.29 5.75 -23.54
CA LYS A 95 5.35 6.32 -24.39
C LYS A 95 6.56 6.77 -23.58
N LYS A 96 6.32 7.46 -22.47
CA LYS A 96 7.38 7.99 -21.59
C LYS A 96 7.93 6.94 -20.61
N LYS A 97 7.39 5.71 -20.63
CA LYS A 97 7.79 4.58 -19.76
C LYS A 97 7.73 4.89 -18.25
N ILE A 98 6.74 5.68 -17.83
CA ILE A 98 6.53 6.04 -16.43
C ILE A 98 5.68 4.96 -15.75
N PRO A 99 6.19 4.23 -14.74
CA PRO A 99 5.40 3.27 -13.97
C PRO A 99 4.48 4.00 -12.98
N VAL A 100 3.29 3.44 -12.75
CA VAL A 100 2.31 4.01 -11.81
C VAL A 100 1.81 2.94 -10.86
N ILE A 101 1.73 3.28 -9.59
CA ILE A 101 1.22 2.41 -8.51
C ILE A 101 0.06 3.13 -7.84
N ILE A 102 -1.13 2.51 -7.85
CA ILE A 102 -2.31 3.03 -7.18
C ILE A 102 -2.67 2.07 -6.04
N ALA A 103 -2.57 2.52 -4.81
CA ALA A 103 -2.79 1.73 -3.61
C ALA A 103 -4.12 2.12 -2.95
N TYR A 104 -5.02 1.17 -2.80
CA TYR A 104 -6.33 1.36 -2.17
C TYR A 104 -6.42 0.67 -0.82
N GLU A 105 -6.68 1.47 0.21
CA GLU A 105 -7.10 1.03 1.54
C GLU A 105 -8.42 1.70 1.93
N GLY A 106 -9.07 1.23 2.96
CA GLY A 106 -10.32 1.82 3.45
C GLY A 106 -11.21 0.79 4.12
N TRP A 107 -12.25 1.29 4.77
CA TRP A 107 -13.22 0.47 5.49
C TRP A 107 -13.86 -0.61 4.62
N ASP A 108 -14.31 -1.69 5.24
CA ASP A 108 -15.13 -2.67 4.55
C ASP A 108 -16.44 -2.02 4.10
N ALA A 109 -16.90 -2.37 2.90
CA ALA A 109 -18.01 -1.73 2.20
C ALA A 109 -17.82 -0.23 1.86
N ALA A 110 -16.64 0.38 2.07
CA ALA A 110 -16.40 1.78 1.74
C ALA A 110 -16.50 2.08 0.22
N GLY A 111 -16.28 1.10 -0.64
CA GLY A 111 -16.43 1.27 -2.08
C GLY A 111 -15.14 1.21 -2.88
N LYS A 112 -14.06 0.62 -2.33
CA LYS A 112 -12.77 0.41 -3.01
C LYS A 112 -12.93 -0.14 -4.43
N GLY A 113 -13.53 -1.31 -4.58
CA GLY A 113 -13.72 -1.95 -5.89
C GLY A 113 -14.54 -1.13 -6.89
N GLY A 114 -15.47 -0.29 -6.41
CA GLY A 114 -16.23 0.62 -7.27
C GLY A 114 -15.38 1.79 -7.81
N ASN A 115 -14.41 2.28 -7.03
CA ASN A 115 -13.42 3.27 -7.45
C ASN A 115 -12.45 2.66 -8.46
N ILE A 116 -11.85 1.51 -8.11
CA ILE A 116 -10.90 0.78 -8.97
C ILE A 116 -11.52 0.52 -10.34
N ARG A 117 -12.77 0.06 -10.36
CA ARG A 117 -13.49 -0.21 -11.62
C ARG A 117 -13.58 1.03 -12.51
N ARG A 118 -13.89 2.24 -11.96
CA ARG A 118 -14.03 3.48 -12.75
C ARG A 118 -12.69 3.95 -13.32
N ILE A 119 -11.60 3.71 -12.61
CA ILE A 119 -10.26 3.95 -13.13
C ILE A 119 -9.94 2.94 -14.24
N ALA A 120 -10.12 1.65 -13.98
CA ALA A 120 -9.80 0.58 -14.92
C ALA A 120 -10.58 0.69 -16.25
N GLU A 121 -11.85 1.10 -16.20
CA GLU A 121 -12.69 1.32 -17.39
C GLU A 121 -12.11 2.38 -18.35
N ALA A 122 -11.23 3.27 -17.87
CA ALA A 122 -10.58 4.30 -18.69
C ALA A 122 -9.24 3.87 -19.28
N LEU A 123 -8.71 2.71 -18.92
CA LEU A 123 -7.37 2.26 -19.24
C LEU A 123 -7.38 1.17 -20.31
N ASP A 124 -6.34 1.11 -21.14
CA ASP A 124 -6.11 -0.04 -22.02
C ASP A 124 -5.77 -1.28 -21.18
N PRO A 125 -6.51 -2.40 -21.32
CA PRO A 125 -6.30 -3.60 -20.52
C PRO A 125 -4.91 -4.22 -20.63
N ARG A 126 -4.13 -3.88 -21.65
CA ARG A 126 -2.74 -4.31 -21.81
C ARG A 126 -1.75 -3.50 -20.97
N GLY A 127 -2.17 -2.32 -20.50
CA GLY A 127 -1.31 -1.36 -19.81
C GLY A 127 -1.55 -1.26 -18.31
N TYR A 128 -2.44 -2.07 -17.73
CA TYR A 128 -2.66 -2.10 -16.29
C TYR A 128 -2.91 -3.50 -15.76
N GLU A 129 -2.73 -3.66 -14.46
CA GLU A 129 -3.07 -4.88 -13.73
C GLU A 129 -3.70 -4.52 -12.38
N VAL A 130 -4.76 -5.22 -12.00
CA VAL A 130 -5.40 -5.08 -10.68
C VAL A 130 -5.00 -6.28 -9.82
N HIS A 131 -4.43 -5.99 -8.66
CA HIS A 131 -4.00 -6.99 -7.69
C HIS A 131 -4.93 -7.00 -6.47
N PRO A 132 -5.91 -7.89 -6.38
CA PRO A 132 -6.67 -8.11 -5.15
C PRO A 132 -5.77 -8.85 -4.16
N ILE A 133 -5.51 -8.22 -3.01
CA ILE A 133 -4.64 -8.77 -1.99
C ILE A 133 -5.47 -9.47 -0.91
N ALA A 134 -5.36 -10.77 -0.87
CA ALA A 134 -5.96 -11.63 0.16
C ALA A 134 -4.94 -12.01 1.25
N SER A 135 -5.33 -12.85 2.20
CA SER A 135 -4.42 -13.44 3.18
C SER A 135 -3.20 -14.07 2.49
N PRO A 136 -1.99 -13.94 3.06
CA PRO A 136 -0.80 -14.46 2.41
C PRO A 136 -0.80 -15.99 2.35
N GLU A 137 -0.38 -16.52 1.22
CA GLU A 137 -0.15 -17.94 0.98
C GLU A 137 1.02 -18.48 1.84
N PRO A 138 1.11 -19.80 2.11
CA PRO A 138 2.20 -20.36 2.92
C PRO A 138 3.60 -19.98 2.43
N HIS A 139 3.81 -19.95 1.12
CA HIS A 139 5.10 -19.55 0.53
C HIS A 139 5.38 -18.05 0.65
N GLU A 140 4.35 -17.19 0.73
CA GLU A 140 4.47 -15.76 1.00
C GLU A 140 4.77 -15.50 2.49
N LYS A 141 4.11 -16.25 3.40
CA LYS A 141 4.36 -16.18 4.86
C LYS A 141 5.80 -16.53 5.25
N ALA A 142 6.45 -17.41 4.48
CA ALA A 142 7.84 -17.80 4.72
C ALA A 142 8.86 -16.71 4.30
N ARG A 143 8.42 -15.57 3.81
CA ARG A 143 9.25 -14.46 3.31
C ARG A 143 8.90 -13.17 3.99
N HIS A 144 9.75 -12.15 3.81
CA HIS A 144 9.43 -10.80 4.25
C HIS A 144 8.10 -10.35 3.63
N TYR A 145 7.21 -9.70 4.42
CA TYR A 145 5.85 -9.38 3.98
C TYR A 145 5.78 -8.51 2.71
N LEU A 146 6.78 -7.65 2.46
CA LEU A 146 6.88 -6.84 1.24
C LEU A 146 7.23 -7.67 0.00
N TRP A 147 7.77 -8.88 0.15
CA TRP A 147 8.16 -9.71 -0.99
C TRP A 147 7.02 -9.94 -1.98
N ARG A 148 5.81 -10.20 -1.48
CA ARG A 148 4.64 -10.42 -2.32
C ARG A 148 4.21 -9.21 -3.15
N PHE A 149 4.57 -8.01 -2.72
CA PHE A 149 4.29 -6.76 -3.43
C PHE A 149 5.38 -6.44 -4.44
N TRP A 150 6.66 -6.69 -4.11
CA TRP A 150 7.75 -6.58 -5.07
C TRP A 150 7.50 -7.39 -6.35
N ASN A 151 6.94 -8.59 -6.24
CA ASN A 151 6.62 -9.44 -7.39
C ASN A 151 5.41 -8.97 -8.21
N ARG A 152 4.69 -7.96 -7.75
CA ARG A 152 3.48 -7.41 -8.40
C ARG A 152 3.65 -5.96 -8.85
N LEU A 153 4.87 -5.46 -8.84
CA LEU A 153 5.16 -4.11 -9.31
C LEU A 153 4.94 -4.00 -10.83
N PRO A 154 4.51 -2.83 -11.31
CA PRO A 154 4.26 -2.63 -12.73
C PRO A 154 5.56 -2.61 -13.53
N LYS A 155 5.49 -2.96 -14.80
CA LYS A 155 6.53 -2.63 -15.76
C LYS A 155 6.56 -1.12 -16.01
N THR A 156 7.67 -0.59 -16.48
CA THR A 156 7.74 0.80 -16.95
C THR A 156 6.66 1.09 -17.99
N GLY A 157 5.95 2.21 -17.82
CA GLY A 157 4.82 2.59 -18.68
C GLY A 157 3.51 1.85 -18.41
N HIS A 158 3.41 1.10 -17.31
CA HIS A 158 2.22 0.35 -16.90
C HIS A 158 1.72 0.80 -15.52
N ILE A 159 0.48 0.45 -15.21
CA ILE A 159 -0.19 0.79 -13.96
C ILE A 159 -0.47 -0.48 -13.16
N ALA A 160 -0.03 -0.55 -11.91
CA ALA A 160 -0.48 -1.54 -10.95
C ALA A 160 -1.49 -0.92 -9.98
N ILE A 161 -2.65 -1.53 -9.82
CA ILE A 161 -3.70 -1.10 -8.89
C ILE A 161 -3.83 -2.18 -7.81
N PHE A 162 -3.54 -1.83 -6.57
CA PHE A 162 -3.65 -2.74 -5.44
C PHE A 162 -4.97 -2.52 -4.69
N ASP A 163 -5.83 -3.53 -4.63
CA ASP A 163 -6.99 -3.58 -3.74
C ASP A 163 -6.59 -4.27 -2.43
N ARG A 164 -6.38 -3.52 -1.39
CA ARG A 164 -5.59 -3.78 -0.21
C ARG A 164 -4.08 -3.84 -0.55
N THR A 165 -3.23 -3.55 0.44
CA THR A 165 -1.83 -3.27 0.17
C THR A 165 -0.91 -3.81 1.28
N TRP A 166 0.37 -3.41 1.25
CA TRP A 166 1.36 -3.63 2.30
C TRP A 166 1.01 -3.01 3.65
N TYR A 167 0.08 -2.06 3.66
CA TYR A 167 -0.42 -1.43 4.88
C TYR A 167 -1.23 -2.37 5.78
N GLY A 168 -1.65 -3.53 5.27
CA GLY A 168 -2.23 -4.60 6.09
C GLY A 168 -1.37 -4.98 7.29
N ARG A 169 -0.03 -4.85 7.20
CA ARG A 169 0.93 -5.09 8.28
C ARG A 169 0.67 -4.24 9.51
N VAL A 170 0.35 -2.96 9.32
CA VAL A 170 0.13 -1.98 10.41
C VAL A 170 -1.35 -1.80 10.77
N MET A 171 -2.25 -2.49 10.08
CA MET A 171 -3.69 -2.50 10.33
C MET A 171 -4.17 -3.89 10.77
N VAL A 172 -4.66 -4.70 9.82
CA VAL A 172 -5.28 -6.00 10.13
C VAL A 172 -4.30 -6.95 10.81
N GLU A 173 -3.05 -7.06 10.36
CA GLU A 173 -2.09 -7.99 10.96
C GLU A 173 -1.70 -7.57 12.38
N ARG A 174 -1.61 -6.26 12.65
CA ARG A 174 -1.42 -5.68 13.99
C ARG A 174 -2.59 -6.02 14.91
N LEU A 175 -3.82 -5.74 14.46
CA LEU A 175 -5.02 -5.82 15.31
C LEU A 175 -5.49 -7.26 15.54
N GLU A 176 -5.25 -8.15 14.59
CA GLU A 176 -5.55 -9.59 14.69
C GLU A 176 -4.40 -10.40 15.29
N GLY A 177 -3.25 -9.77 15.60
CA GLY A 177 -2.10 -10.45 16.20
C GLY A 177 -1.40 -11.42 15.24
N PHE A 178 -1.48 -11.18 13.91
CA PHE A 178 -0.84 -12.01 12.90
C PHE A 178 0.66 -11.70 12.72
N CYS A 179 1.16 -10.67 13.37
CA CYS A 179 2.57 -10.34 13.46
C CYS A 179 2.92 -9.82 14.86
N SER A 180 4.20 -9.85 15.21
CA SER A 180 4.68 -9.35 16.51
C SER A 180 4.58 -7.82 16.60
N VAL A 181 4.65 -7.30 17.84
CA VAL A 181 4.70 -5.86 18.08
C VAL A 181 5.89 -5.22 17.37
N ASN A 182 7.05 -5.84 17.44
CA ASN A 182 8.26 -5.36 16.76
C ASN A 182 8.08 -5.31 15.23
N ASP A 183 7.39 -6.27 14.65
CA ASP A 183 7.17 -6.33 13.21
C ASP A 183 6.31 -5.18 12.69
N TRP A 184 5.16 -4.91 13.31
CA TRP A 184 4.31 -3.82 12.82
C TRP A 184 4.87 -2.43 13.18
N GLN A 185 5.61 -2.29 14.29
CA GLN A 185 6.27 -1.03 14.63
C GLN A 185 7.38 -0.69 13.64
N ARG A 186 8.18 -1.67 13.24
CA ARG A 186 9.23 -1.53 12.23
C ARG A 186 8.66 -1.24 10.84
N ALA A 187 7.50 -1.80 10.54
CA ALA A 187 6.89 -1.73 9.22
C ALA A 187 6.62 -0.29 8.73
N TYR A 188 6.40 0.68 9.62
CA TYR A 188 6.23 2.08 9.19
C TYR A 188 7.45 2.62 8.45
N VAL A 189 8.66 2.30 8.93
CA VAL A 189 9.90 2.72 8.28
C VAL A 189 10.12 1.91 7.01
N GLU A 190 9.97 0.58 7.08
CA GLU A 190 10.13 -0.32 5.93
C GLU A 190 9.20 0.05 4.76
N ILE A 191 7.97 0.44 5.05
CA ILE A 191 7.01 0.89 4.03
C ILE A 191 7.47 2.22 3.41
N ASN A 192 7.90 3.17 4.22
CA ASN A 192 8.40 4.44 3.71
C ASN A 192 9.65 4.27 2.85
N GLU A 193 10.56 3.38 3.23
CA GLU A 193 11.73 3.00 2.42
C GLU A 193 11.32 2.34 1.09
N PHE A 194 10.42 1.36 1.14
CA PHE A 194 9.88 0.69 -0.04
C PHE A 194 9.27 1.68 -1.03
N GLU A 195 8.42 2.59 -0.55
CA GLU A 195 7.80 3.62 -1.38
C GLU A 195 8.82 4.64 -1.90
N LYS A 196 9.86 4.96 -1.09
CA LYS A 196 10.94 5.86 -1.50
C LYS A 196 11.76 5.27 -2.66
N GLU A 197 12.15 4.01 -2.56
CA GLU A 197 12.87 3.30 -3.62
C GLU A 197 12.06 3.28 -4.92
N LEU A 198 10.76 3.02 -4.84
CA LEU A 198 9.88 3.05 -6.01
C LEU A 198 9.73 4.45 -6.60
N SER A 199 9.64 5.48 -5.76
CA SER A 199 9.61 6.87 -6.21
C SER A 199 10.93 7.29 -6.87
N ASP A 200 12.07 6.87 -6.32
CA ASP A 200 13.41 7.13 -6.88
C ASP A 200 13.63 6.40 -8.21
N TRP A 201 13.05 5.20 -8.35
CA TRP A 201 12.98 4.50 -9.64
C TRP A 201 12.17 5.26 -10.69
N GLY A 202 11.36 6.24 -10.28
CA GLY A 202 10.55 7.10 -11.14
C GLY A 202 9.07 6.73 -11.17
N ALA A 203 8.61 5.85 -10.28
CA ALA A 203 7.21 5.52 -10.17
C ALA A 203 6.38 6.68 -9.58
N VAL A 204 5.17 6.86 -10.12
CA VAL A 204 4.13 7.70 -9.50
C VAL A 204 3.35 6.83 -8.54
N ILE A 205 3.36 7.18 -7.25
CA ILE A 205 2.66 6.43 -6.21
C ILE A 205 1.47 7.25 -5.71
N ILE A 206 0.28 6.69 -5.82
CA ILE A 206 -0.97 7.34 -5.41
C ILE A 206 -1.65 6.43 -4.38
N LYS A 207 -1.84 6.94 -3.17
CA LYS A 207 -2.44 6.17 -2.07
C LYS A 207 -3.79 6.73 -1.69
N PHE A 208 -4.79 5.86 -1.65
CA PHE A 208 -6.16 6.21 -1.28
C PHE A 208 -6.58 5.51 0.01
N TRP A 209 -7.08 6.30 0.95
CA TRP A 209 -7.91 5.82 2.04
C TRP A 209 -9.37 6.12 1.74
N VAL A 210 -10.21 5.09 1.59
CA VAL A 210 -11.65 5.26 1.30
C VAL A 210 -12.40 5.31 2.63
N GLN A 211 -12.83 6.54 2.98
CA GLN A 211 -13.44 6.89 4.25
C GLN A 211 -14.96 6.89 4.17
N ILE A 212 -15.60 6.23 5.13
CA ILE A 212 -17.04 6.31 5.43
C ILE A 212 -17.22 6.39 6.95
N ASP A 213 -18.39 6.79 7.40
CA ASP A 213 -18.78 6.66 8.80
C ASP A 213 -19.33 5.24 9.11
N LYS A 214 -19.46 5.00 10.40
CA LYS A 214 -19.91 3.70 10.94
C LYS A 214 -21.36 3.38 10.54
N ASP A 215 -22.22 4.38 10.43
CA ASP A 215 -23.63 4.20 10.09
C ASP A 215 -23.79 3.87 8.61
N THR A 216 -23.10 4.57 7.73
CA THR A 216 -23.06 4.26 6.29
C THR A 216 -22.52 2.84 6.04
N GLN A 217 -21.52 2.39 6.82
CA GLN A 217 -21.05 1.00 6.72
C GLN A 217 -22.16 0.00 7.06
N LEU A 218 -22.88 0.23 8.16
CA LEU A 218 -23.96 -0.64 8.59
C LEU A 218 -25.09 -0.75 7.54
N GLU A 219 -25.48 0.39 6.98
CA GLU A 219 -26.47 0.42 5.90
C GLU A 219 -26.01 -0.41 4.70
N ARG A 220 -24.74 -0.27 4.31
CA ARG A 220 -24.18 -1.03 3.19
C ARG A 220 -24.03 -2.51 3.48
N PHE A 221 -23.77 -2.92 4.72
CA PHE A 221 -23.77 -4.31 5.13
C PHE A 221 -25.15 -4.90 5.00
N LYS A 222 -26.19 -4.23 5.52
CA LYS A 222 -27.58 -4.63 5.38
C LYS A 222 -28.04 -4.71 3.90
N ASP A 223 -27.63 -3.73 3.07
CA ASP A 223 -27.91 -3.77 1.63
C ASP A 223 -27.30 -5.02 0.97
N ARG A 224 -26.08 -5.39 1.34
CA ARG A 224 -25.43 -6.60 0.82
C ARG A 224 -26.14 -7.88 1.25
N GLU A 225 -26.55 -7.97 2.52
CA GLU A 225 -27.29 -9.14 3.04
C GLU A 225 -28.65 -9.31 2.37
N ASN A 226 -29.33 -8.20 2.12
CA ASN A 226 -30.67 -8.21 1.52
C ASN A 226 -30.65 -8.35 -0.02
N THR A 227 -29.50 -8.19 -0.66
CA THR A 227 -29.36 -8.30 -2.12
C THR A 227 -28.72 -9.65 -2.47
N PRO A 228 -29.43 -10.63 -3.06
CA PRO A 228 -28.91 -11.98 -3.32
C PRO A 228 -27.57 -11.99 -4.07
N GLU A 229 -27.42 -11.12 -5.08
CA GLU A 229 -26.21 -11.01 -5.90
C GLU A 229 -25.02 -10.38 -5.17
N LYS A 230 -25.23 -9.81 -3.98
CA LYS A 230 -24.21 -9.17 -3.17
C LYS A 230 -23.87 -9.92 -1.88
N ARG A 231 -24.65 -10.94 -1.50
CA ARG A 231 -24.44 -11.69 -0.24
C ARG A 231 -23.05 -12.28 -0.09
N TRP A 232 -22.43 -12.72 -1.17
CA TRP A 232 -21.09 -13.25 -1.17
C TRP A 232 -20.00 -12.23 -0.80
N LYS A 233 -20.36 -10.92 -0.78
CA LYS A 233 -19.45 -9.81 -0.43
C LYS A 233 -19.45 -9.45 1.05
N ILE A 234 -20.25 -10.12 1.85
CA ILE A 234 -20.27 -9.92 3.30
C ILE A 234 -19.94 -11.22 4.00
N THR A 235 -19.04 -11.14 4.95
CA THR A 235 -18.52 -12.28 5.70
C THR A 235 -18.57 -12.00 7.20
N GLU A 236 -18.38 -13.02 8.03
CA GLU A 236 -18.23 -12.86 9.47
C GLU A 236 -17.02 -11.97 9.85
N GLU A 237 -16.00 -11.93 9.00
CA GLU A 237 -14.84 -11.06 9.18
C GLU A 237 -15.22 -9.58 9.11
N ASP A 238 -16.08 -9.19 8.19
CA ASP A 238 -16.58 -7.81 8.06
C ASP A 238 -17.26 -7.35 9.37
N TRP A 239 -18.08 -8.22 9.98
CA TRP A 239 -18.73 -7.91 11.24
C TRP A 239 -17.77 -7.83 12.41
N ARG A 240 -16.79 -8.73 12.53
CA ARG A 240 -15.75 -8.68 13.56
C ARG A 240 -14.89 -7.41 13.43
N ASN A 241 -14.53 -7.03 12.20
CA ASN A 241 -13.79 -5.80 11.95
C ASN A 241 -14.58 -4.57 12.42
N ARG A 242 -15.90 -4.57 12.18
CA ARG A 242 -16.78 -3.49 12.63
C ARG A 242 -16.86 -3.40 14.16
N GLU A 243 -16.84 -4.50 14.88
CA GLU A 243 -16.81 -4.50 16.36
C GLU A 243 -15.55 -3.82 16.90
N LYS A 244 -14.44 -3.93 16.19
CA LYS A 244 -13.15 -3.31 16.52
C LYS A 244 -12.95 -1.92 15.89
N TRP A 245 -14.03 -1.24 15.46
CA TRP A 245 -13.98 0.02 14.72
C TRP A 245 -13.00 1.04 15.33
N ASP A 246 -13.11 1.31 16.62
CA ASP A 246 -12.31 2.33 17.28
C ASP A 246 -10.81 1.98 17.26
N SER A 247 -10.47 0.72 17.48
CA SER A 247 -9.08 0.25 17.39
C SER A 247 -8.53 0.33 15.95
N TYR A 248 -9.37 0.04 14.95
CA TYR A 248 -9.00 0.23 13.55
C TYR A 248 -8.81 1.70 13.22
N GLU A 249 -9.69 2.59 13.69
CA GLU A 249 -9.57 4.03 13.47
C GLU A 249 -8.27 4.60 14.05
N GLU A 250 -7.89 4.19 15.27
CA GLU A 250 -6.61 4.54 15.88
C GLU A 250 -5.42 4.06 15.03
N ALA A 251 -5.43 2.79 14.62
CA ALA A 251 -4.36 2.21 13.79
C ALA A 251 -4.24 2.92 12.44
N VAL A 252 -5.36 3.28 11.81
CA VAL A 252 -5.39 4.02 10.54
C VAL A 252 -4.89 5.44 10.72
N ASN A 253 -5.32 6.16 11.76
CA ASN A 253 -4.82 7.50 12.04
C ASN A 253 -3.30 7.49 12.26
N GLU A 254 -2.77 6.50 12.97
CA GLU A 254 -1.33 6.32 13.15
C GLU A 254 -0.63 6.00 11.81
N MET A 255 -1.19 5.11 11.00
CA MET A 255 -0.70 4.79 9.67
C MET A 255 -0.62 6.04 8.79
N LEU A 256 -1.71 6.80 8.68
CA LEU A 256 -1.76 8.02 7.90
C LEU A 256 -0.69 9.02 8.36
N LEU A 257 -0.58 9.24 9.67
CA LEU A 257 0.38 10.18 10.25
C LEU A 257 1.83 9.77 9.98
N LYS A 258 2.16 8.49 10.11
CA LYS A 258 3.55 7.98 10.00
C LYS A 258 4.01 7.70 8.57
N THR A 259 3.08 7.65 7.62
CA THR A 259 3.39 7.28 6.23
C THR A 259 2.88 8.26 5.18
N ASN A 260 2.42 9.45 5.58
CA ASN A 260 2.04 10.50 4.65
C ASN A 260 3.28 11.25 4.15
N THR A 261 4.11 10.58 3.36
CA THR A 261 5.36 11.14 2.86
C THR A 261 5.15 12.12 1.70
N ALA A 262 6.14 12.99 1.47
CA ALA A 262 6.06 13.99 0.40
C ALA A 262 6.07 13.35 -1.00
N TYR A 263 6.74 12.20 -1.16
CA TYR A 263 6.85 11.47 -2.43
C TYR A 263 5.72 10.47 -2.68
N ALA A 264 4.99 10.07 -1.65
CA ALA A 264 3.83 9.19 -1.73
C ALA A 264 2.74 9.62 -0.72
N PRO A 265 2.03 10.74 -0.96
CA PRO A 265 1.03 11.25 -0.04
C PRO A 265 -0.24 10.40 -0.03
N TRP A 266 -0.93 10.37 1.12
CA TRP A 266 -2.25 9.82 1.24
C TRP A 266 -3.33 10.79 0.76
N HIS A 267 -4.31 10.26 0.05
CA HIS A 267 -5.52 10.97 -0.36
C HIS A 267 -6.74 10.31 0.28
N ILE A 268 -7.43 11.03 1.16
CA ILE A 268 -8.66 10.55 1.78
C ILE A 268 -9.81 10.78 0.81
N LEU A 269 -10.56 9.71 0.48
CA LEU A 269 -11.75 9.76 -0.36
C LEU A 269 -12.99 9.69 0.52
N GLU A 270 -13.73 10.77 0.62
CA GLU A 270 -15.02 10.85 1.31
C GLU A 270 -16.04 10.03 0.52
N SER A 271 -16.46 8.91 1.08
CA SER A 271 -17.22 7.89 0.33
C SER A 271 -18.60 7.58 0.89
N ASN A 272 -19.16 8.41 1.75
CA ASN A 272 -20.58 8.32 2.08
C ASN A 272 -21.40 8.45 0.78
N ASP A 273 -21.06 9.40 -0.07
CA ASP A 273 -21.48 9.40 -1.47
C ASP A 273 -20.44 8.69 -2.35
N LYS A 274 -20.81 7.55 -2.92
CA LYS A 274 -19.95 6.78 -3.82
C LYS A 274 -19.59 7.51 -5.11
N LYS A 275 -20.47 8.41 -5.61
CA LYS A 275 -20.25 9.18 -6.83
C LYS A 275 -19.15 10.21 -6.61
N TYR A 276 -19.24 10.97 -5.51
CA TYR A 276 -18.22 11.93 -5.12
C TYR A 276 -16.84 11.28 -4.98
N ALA A 277 -16.75 10.18 -4.22
CA ALA A 277 -15.49 9.46 -4.03
C ALA A 277 -14.84 8.99 -5.34
N ARG A 278 -15.63 8.49 -6.29
CA ARG A 278 -15.16 8.04 -7.60
C ARG A 278 -14.60 9.18 -8.44
N ILE A 279 -15.30 10.32 -8.46
CA ILE A 279 -14.86 11.51 -9.19
C ILE A 279 -13.60 12.08 -8.56
N LYS A 280 -13.54 12.17 -7.23
CA LYS A 280 -12.35 12.62 -6.51
C LYS A 280 -11.15 11.72 -6.79
N ALA A 281 -11.33 10.40 -6.79
CA ALA A 281 -10.26 9.46 -7.11
C ALA A 281 -9.71 9.64 -8.53
N LEU A 282 -10.59 9.71 -9.54
CA LEU A 282 -10.20 9.97 -10.93
C LEU A 282 -9.44 11.29 -11.07
N LYS A 283 -9.98 12.36 -10.48
CA LYS A 283 -9.34 13.68 -10.49
C LYS A 283 -7.95 13.63 -9.87
N THR A 284 -7.80 13.02 -8.70
CA THR A 284 -6.51 12.88 -8.01
C THR A 284 -5.49 12.10 -8.85
N VAL A 285 -5.91 11.01 -9.50
CA VAL A 285 -5.04 10.26 -10.40
C VAL A 285 -4.58 11.14 -11.56
N ILE A 286 -5.50 11.84 -12.22
CA ILE A 286 -5.18 12.74 -13.33
C ILE A 286 -4.17 13.81 -12.91
N GLU A 287 -4.43 14.51 -11.80
CA GLU A 287 -3.54 15.55 -11.27
C GLU A 287 -2.13 15.02 -10.97
N ALA A 288 -2.04 13.83 -10.37
CA ALA A 288 -0.76 13.20 -10.08
C ALA A 288 0.02 12.81 -11.37
N LEU A 289 -0.69 12.35 -12.40
CA LEU A 289 -0.09 12.00 -13.68
C LEU A 289 0.33 13.24 -14.46
N GLU A 290 -0.49 14.30 -14.49
CA GLU A 290 -0.15 15.57 -15.14
C GLU A 290 1.06 16.25 -14.50
N ALA A 291 1.20 16.16 -13.19
CA ALA A 291 2.36 16.69 -12.49
C ALA A 291 3.69 15.96 -12.84
N ARG A 292 3.61 14.74 -13.39
CA ARG A 292 4.77 13.92 -13.75
C ARG A 292 5.08 13.93 -15.24
N LEU A 293 4.09 14.19 -16.10
CA LEU A 293 4.20 14.20 -17.56
C LEU A 293 4.68 15.53 -18.11
#